data_1d2441b69b4449491c9ab1a890394c0a
#
_entry.id   1d2441b69b4449491c9ab1a890394c0a
#
_cell.length_a   1.000
_cell.length_b   1.000
_cell.length_c   1.000
_cell.angle_alpha   90.00
_cell.angle_beta   90.00
_cell.angle_gamma   90.00
#
_symmetry.space_group_name_H-M   'P 1'
#
loop_
_entity.id
_entity.type
_entity.pdbx_description
1 polymer ?
#
loop_
_entity_poly.entity_id
_entity_poly.type
_entity_poly.pdbx_seq_one_letter_code
_entity_poly.pdbx_strand_id
1 'polypeptide(L)'
;MQPLKFILGEKRRVRLEISSMDVKEFYIRRAVYTLEHNDETEDSGDCIINDHIISALISPTQRGVYCLEFEYDIGDEIFKECVPIRVVECDS
;
A
#
# COMPACT_ATOMS: atom_id res chain seq x y z
N MET A 1 -2.31 0.46 13.45
CA MET A 1 -2.94 1.24 12.37
C MET A 1 -4.34 0.72 12.11
N GLN A 2 -5.29 1.62 12.01
CA GLN A 2 -6.66 1.21 11.69
C GLN A 2 -6.78 0.84 10.23
N PRO A 3 -7.57 -0.21 9.91
CA PRO A 3 -7.77 -0.58 8.52
C PRO A 3 -8.45 0.53 7.72
N LEU A 4 -8.02 0.67 6.47
CA LEU A 4 -8.73 1.50 5.52
C LEU A 4 -9.98 0.75 5.06
N LYS A 5 -11.09 1.43 5.01
CA LYS A 5 -12.34 0.84 4.55
C LYS A 5 -12.52 1.07 3.06
N PHE A 6 -12.70 -0.02 2.33
CA PHE A 6 -13.07 0.01 0.91
C PHE A 6 -14.46 -0.58 0.76
N ILE A 7 -15.19 -0.07 -0.20
CA ILE A 7 -16.44 -0.68 -0.63
C ILE A 7 -16.13 -1.51 -1.86
N LEU A 8 -16.65 -2.73 -1.90
CA LEU A 8 -16.40 -3.65 -3.00
C LEU A 8 -16.74 -2.99 -4.34
N GLY A 9 -15.81 -3.04 -5.26
CA GLY A 9 -15.92 -2.38 -6.57
C GLY A 9 -15.22 -1.04 -6.66
N GLU A 10 -14.76 -0.49 -5.53
CA GLU A 10 -14.00 0.75 -5.56
C GLU A 10 -12.61 0.52 -6.11
N LYS A 11 -12.12 1.51 -6.84
CA LYS A 11 -10.75 1.60 -7.30
C LYS A 11 -10.19 2.90 -6.75
N ARG A 12 -9.22 2.79 -5.86
CA ARG A 12 -8.71 3.98 -5.16
C ARG A 12 -7.21 3.94 -5.03
N ARG A 13 -6.63 5.12 -4.95
CA ARG A 13 -5.19 5.27 -4.71
C ARG A 13 -4.93 5.37 -3.22
N VAL A 14 -4.05 4.49 -2.75
CA VAL A 14 -3.59 4.50 -1.36
C VAL A 14 -2.21 5.10 -1.30
N ARG A 15 -2.03 6.09 -0.46
CA ARG A 15 -0.75 6.80 -0.29
C ARG A 15 -0.15 6.46 1.06
N LEU A 16 1.16 6.28 1.04
CA LEU A 16 1.94 6.07 2.26
C LEU A 16 3.02 7.14 2.33
N GLU A 17 2.99 7.93 3.38
CA GLU A 17 4.03 8.92 3.61
C GLU A 17 5.16 8.27 4.40
N ILE A 18 6.36 8.34 3.86
CA ILE A 18 7.54 7.78 4.47
C ILE A 18 8.27 8.89 5.22
N SER A 19 8.52 8.67 6.50
CA SER A 19 9.26 9.63 7.30
C SER A 19 10.46 8.94 7.94
N SER A 20 11.56 9.67 8.07
CA SER A 20 12.75 9.21 8.76
C SER A 20 13.14 10.24 9.80
N MET A 21 13.30 9.79 11.03
CA MET A 21 13.68 10.69 12.13
C MET A 21 15.17 10.99 12.11
N ASP A 22 15.97 10.15 11.48
CA ASP A 22 17.42 10.25 11.53
C ASP A 22 18.04 10.91 10.31
N VAL A 23 17.29 11.03 9.23
CA VAL A 23 17.81 11.57 7.96
C VAL A 23 16.86 12.66 7.49
N LYS A 24 17.40 13.87 7.33
CA LYS A 24 16.60 15.02 6.87
C LYS A 24 16.26 14.94 5.38
N GLU A 25 17.17 14.37 4.60
CA GLU A 25 16.96 14.19 3.17
C GLU A 25 17.23 12.74 2.81
N PHE A 26 16.30 12.15 2.11
CA PHE A 26 16.47 10.81 1.60
C PHE A 26 15.67 10.66 0.31
N TYR A 27 16.08 9.71 -0.50
CA TYR A 27 15.40 9.41 -1.76
C TYR A 27 14.90 7.99 -1.73
N ILE A 28 13.66 7.82 -2.14
CA ILE A 28 13.08 6.50 -2.33
C ILE A 28 13.45 6.09 -3.75
N ARG A 29 14.30 5.08 -3.87
CA ARG A 29 14.86 4.66 -5.17
C ARG A 29 13.89 3.75 -5.94
N ARG A 30 13.12 2.97 -5.22
CA ARG A 30 12.21 2.00 -5.78
C ARG A 30 11.07 1.79 -4.79
N ALA A 31 9.87 1.63 -5.30
CA ALA A 31 8.74 1.27 -4.46
C ALA A 31 7.79 0.39 -5.24
N VAL A 32 7.41 -0.72 -4.65
CA VAL A 32 6.45 -1.67 -5.24
C VAL A 32 5.39 -2.00 -4.20
N TYR A 33 4.27 -2.52 -4.65
CA TYR A 33 3.21 -2.95 -3.76
C TYR A 33 2.77 -4.38 -4.10
N THR A 34 2.23 -5.05 -3.09
CA THR A 34 1.60 -6.35 -3.24
C THR A 34 0.28 -6.31 -2.46
N LEU A 35 -0.80 -6.63 -3.12
CA LEU A 35 -2.13 -6.70 -2.49
C LEU A 35 -2.44 -8.16 -2.21
N GLU A 36 -2.49 -8.52 -0.93
CA GLU A 36 -2.66 -9.91 -0.51
C GLU A 36 -3.98 -10.12 0.22
N HIS A 37 -4.62 -11.23 -0.08
CA HIS A 37 -5.86 -11.67 0.54
C HIS A 37 -5.77 -13.18 0.79
N ASN A 38 -5.96 -13.61 2.03
CA ASN A 38 -5.86 -15.03 2.42
C ASN A 38 -4.55 -15.68 1.95
N ASP A 39 -3.44 -15.00 2.18
CA ASP A 39 -2.09 -15.45 1.81
C ASP A 39 -1.87 -15.60 0.31
N GLU A 40 -2.77 -15.08 -0.51
CA GLU A 40 -2.63 -15.08 -1.96
C GLU A 40 -2.47 -13.66 -2.47
N THR A 41 -1.58 -13.49 -3.44
CA THR A 41 -1.39 -12.20 -4.10
C THR A 41 -2.48 -12.00 -5.14
N GLU A 42 -3.30 -10.97 -4.96
CA GLU A 42 -4.33 -10.63 -5.92
C GLU A 42 -3.81 -9.66 -6.97
N ASP A 43 -2.93 -8.75 -6.57
CA ASP A 43 -2.39 -7.72 -7.45
C ASP A 43 -1.02 -7.29 -6.95
N SER A 44 -0.21 -6.79 -7.86
CA SER A 44 1.10 -6.23 -7.50
C SER A 44 1.56 -5.31 -8.62
N GLY A 45 2.49 -4.42 -8.31
CA GLY A 45 3.01 -3.52 -9.31
C GLY A 45 3.93 -2.47 -8.72
N ASP A 46 4.30 -1.50 -9.55
CA ASP A 46 5.14 -0.39 -9.13
C ASP A 46 4.28 0.70 -8.50
N CYS A 47 4.83 1.32 -7.46
CA CYS A 47 4.21 2.49 -6.86
C CYS A 47 4.64 3.75 -7.62
N ILE A 48 3.79 4.77 -7.55
CA ILE A 48 4.20 6.11 -7.95
C ILE A 48 4.94 6.71 -6.77
N ILE A 49 6.13 7.25 -7.04
CA ILE A 49 6.94 7.89 -6.02
C ILE A 49 6.88 9.41 -6.25
N ASN A 50 6.43 10.13 -5.23
CA ASN A 50 6.38 11.57 -5.27
C ASN A 50 7.03 12.09 -4.00
N ASP A 51 8.32 12.43 -4.11
CA ASP A 51 9.15 12.82 -2.98
C ASP A 51 9.16 11.73 -1.91
N HIS A 52 8.57 11.96 -0.75
CA HIS A 52 8.53 10.99 0.34
C HIS A 52 7.18 10.26 0.42
N ILE A 53 6.36 10.37 -0.60
CA ILE A 53 5.05 9.70 -0.64
C ILE A 53 5.08 8.66 -1.74
N ILE A 54 4.72 7.42 -1.40
CA ILE A 54 4.53 6.37 -2.39
C ILE A 54 3.05 6.02 -2.45
N SER A 55 2.59 5.63 -3.62
CA SER A 55 1.17 5.34 -3.79
C SER A 55 0.93 4.17 -4.72
N ALA A 56 -0.16 3.47 -4.46
CA ALA A 56 -0.62 2.33 -5.26
C ALA A 56 -2.09 2.51 -5.58
N LEU A 57 -2.45 2.24 -6.83
CA LEU A 57 -3.84 2.24 -7.27
C LEU A 57 -4.35 0.82 -7.18
N ILE A 58 -5.31 0.55 -6.31
CA ILE A 58 -5.80 -0.79 -6.08
C ILE A 58 -7.32 -0.89 -6.22
N SER A 59 -7.76 -2.08 -6.61
CA SER A 59 -9.18 -2.39 -6.79
C SER A 59 -9.46 -3.79 -6.28
N PRO A 60 -9.59 -3.97 -4.95
CA PRO A 60 -9.84 -5.30 -4.39
C PRO A 60 -11.13 -5.90 -4.93
N THR A 61 -11.11 -7.19 -5.23
CA THR A 61 -12.23 -7.87 -5.87
C THR A 61 -13.04 -8.74 -4.92
N GLN A 62 -12.61 -8.90 -3.69
CA GLN A 62 -13.26 -9.77 -2.73
C GLN A 62 -13.50 -9.04 -1.42
N ARG A 63 -14.52 -9.49 -0.68
CA ARG A 63 -14.76 -8.98 0.66
C ARG A 63 -13.74 -9.58 1.63
N GLY A 64 -13.51 -8.87 2.71
CA GLY A 64 -12.67 -9.36 3.79
C GLY A 64 -11.49 -8.45 4.06
N VAL A 65 -10.47 -9.02 4.65
CA VAL A 65 -9.28 -8.26 5.06
C VAL A 65 -8.14 -8.53 4.12
N TYR A 66 -7.52 -7.44 3.67
CA TYR A 66 -6.35 -7.48 2.81
C TYR A 66 -5.16 -6.88 3.54
N CYS A 67 -3.97 -7.28 3.14
CA CYS A 67 -2.74 -6.57 3.45
C CYS A 67 -2.25 -5.92 2.15
N LEU A 68 -2.15 -4.60 2.16
CA LEU A 68 -1.45 -3.88 1.10
C LEU A 68 -0.03 -3.67 1.59
N GLU A 69 0.88 -4.47 1.10
CA GLU A 69 2.28 -4.39 1.49
C GLU A 69 3.02 -3.46 0.55
N PHE A 70 3.64 -2.43 1.12
CA PHE A 70 4.56 -1.56 0.39
C PHE A 70 5.98 -2.00 0.70
N GLU A 71 6.78 -2.15 -0.35
CA GLU A 71 8.21 -2.42 -0.21
C GLU A 71 8.96 -1.28 -0.92
N TYR A 72 9.88 -0.66 -0.23
CA TYR A 72 10.60 0.48 -0.79
C TYR A 72 12.05 0.47 -0.33
N ASP A 73 12.90 1.04 -1.19
CA ASP A 73 14.34 1.10 -0.97
C ASP A 73 14.77 2.52 -0.65
N ILE A 74 15.53 2.67 0.43
CA ILE A 74 16.20 3.92 0.77
C ILE A 74 17.67 3.59 1.00
N GLY A 75 18.56 4.16 0.18
CA GLY A 75 19.96 3.80 0.25
C GLY A 75 20.16 2.33 -0.05
N ASP A 76 20.81 1.62 0.85
CA ASP A 76 21.03 0.17 0.73
C ASP A 76 20.06 -0.66 1.58
N GLU A 77 19.04 -0.03 2.12
CA GLU A 77 18.06 -0.71 2.97
C GLU A 77 16.73 -0.89 2.25
N ILE A 78 16.08 -2.01 2.55
CA ILE A 78 14.76 -2.34 2.03
C ILE A 78 13.78 -2.37 3.20
N PHE A 79 12.70 -1.62 3.08
CA PHE A 79 11.66 -1.55 4.11
C PHE A 79 10.37 -2.13 3.59
N LYS A 80 9.58 -2.69 4.50
CA LYS A 80 8.25 -3.21 4.18
C LYS A 80 7.26 -2.71 5.21
N GLU A 81 6.10 -2.28 4.73
CA GLU A 81 5.01 -1.86 5.60
C GLU A 81 3.69 -2.41 5.07
N CYS A 82 2.89 -2.96 5.95
CA CYS A 82 1.56 -3.46 5.59
C CYS A 82 0.52 -2.44 6.01
N VAL A 83 -0.31 -2.02 5.05
CA VAL A 83 -1.48 -1.19 5.32
C VAL A 83 -2.69 -2.11 5.30
N PRO A 84 -3.35 -2.35 6.43
CA PRO A 84 -4.53 -3.22 6.43
C PRO A 84 -5.70 -2.56 5.73
N ILE A 85 -6.45 -3.36 4.96
CA ILE A 85 -7.60 -2.88 4.21
C ILE A 85 -8.76 -3.81 4.50
N ARG A 86 -9.90 -3.23 4.79
CA ARG A 86 -11.13 -3.98 5.00
C ARG A 86 -12.11 -3.65 3.88
N VAL A 87 -12.50 -4.68 3.13
CA VAL A 87 -13.42 -4.54 2.01
C VAL A 87 -14.79 -5.04 2.44
N VAL A 88 -15.80 -4.18 2.30
CA VAL A 88 -17.16 -4.48 2.68
C VAL A 88 -18.09 -4.26 1.50
N GLU A 89 -19.27 -4.87 1.54
CA GLU A 89 -20.28 -4.61 0.52
C GLU A 89 -20.97 -3.29 0.80
N CYS A 90 -21.42 -2.65 -0.28
CA CYS A 90 -22.23 -1.45 -0.16
C CYS A 90 -23.62 -1.86 0.33
N ASP A 91 -24.03 -1.32 1.47
CA ASP A 91 -25.39 -1.48 1.95
C ASP A 91 -26.27 -0.49 1.22
N SER A 92 -27.13 -1.03 0.40
CA SER A 92 -28.07 -0.21 -0.35
C SER A 92 -29.32 0.07 0.49
#